data_25f96bf94b4897c30849cf475eeff24c
#
_entry.id   25f96bf94b4897c30849cf475eeff24c
#
_cell.length_a   1.000
_cell.length_b   1.000
_cell.length_c   1.000
_cell.angle_alpha   90.00
_cell.angle_beta   90.00
_cell.angle_gamma   90.00
#
_symmetry.space_group_name_H-M   'P 1'
#
loop_
_entity.id
_entity.type
_entity.pdbx_description
1 polymer ?
#
loop_
_entity_poly.entity_id
_entity_poly.type
_entity_poly.pdbx_seq_one_letter_code
_entity_poly.pdbx_strand_id
1 'polypeptide(L)'
;MLLAAVGPAHAEKGFGGGTDGQTEQRADAGDDGTVSVTVGGVVFDRSKNGRGDSVGPVTSSTSWSPPACWYAPKFTPQELQDYLEPIWEAESTGYEWDAKQREKYNAKDEKKGFNKDKTGKGFWWGSYVNESFPPGWDKCDTDYFWVDKGDPPPADKENAVTPEVLAELAYAEIRVPGTEVTLAPAEATKVNLPTWAWLDGAEFKPVSVTASVEEIGIEATATAEPVSLQIEPGTPDAETYPASGVCEIKDGRIGAPYEKGRADDTPPCGVKYLRSSGGGTFPLQATVTWEIHWTGTGNAGGDLPDGTFGATQDVVVQEIQAVNR
;
A
#
# COMPACT_ATOMS: atom_id res chain seq x y z
N MET A 1 35.96 9.24 -26.82
CA MET A 1 34.58 9.12 -26.33
C MET A 1 34.67 9.12 -24.80
N LEU A 2 34.56 10.30 -24.17
CA LEU A 2 34.70 10.49 -22.73
C LEU A 2 33.33 10.22 -22.09
N LEU A 3 33.23 9.23 -21.20
CA LEU A 3 32.10 9.10 -20.29
C LEU A 3 32.31 10.07 -19.12
N ALA A 4 31.46 11.06 -19.04
CA ALA A 4 31.36 11.90 -17.85
C ALA A 4 30.57 11.17 -16.78
N ALA A 5 31.22 10.88 -15.64
CA ALA A 5 30.57 10.40 -14.44
C ALA A 5 29.77 11.56 -13.81
N VAL A 6 28.43 11.41 -13.75
CA VAL A 6 27.57 12.32 -12.99
C VAL A 6 27.65 11.89 -11.53
N GLY A 7 28.30 12.71 -10.71
CA GLY A 7 28.31 12.55 -9.26
C GLY A 7 26.93 12.90 -8.66
N PRO A 8 26.61 12.38 -7.46
CA PRO A 8 25.35 12.69 -6.80
C PRO A 8 25.27 14.19 -6.47
N ALA A 9 24.17 14.82 -6.85
CA ALA A 9 23.88 16.19 -6.49
C ALA A 9 23.60 16.25 -4.98
N HIS A 10 24.45 16.94 -4.23
CA HIS A 10 24.14 17.32 -2.86
C HIS A 10 23.02 18.37 -2.91
N ALA A 11 21.82 18.01 -2.42
CA ALA A 11 20.79 18.98 -2.17
C ALA A 11 21.21 19.84 -0.99
N GLU A 12 21.35 21.15 -1.21
CA GLU A 12 21.56 22.15 -0.16
C GLU A 12 20.37 22.10 0.80
N LYS A 13 20.68 21.96 2.11
CA LYS A 13 19.70 22.04 3.21
C LYS A 13 19.12 23.46 3.26
N GLY A 14 17.90 23.63 2.77
CA GLY A 14 17.13 24.84 2.97
C GLY A 14 16.64 24.92 4.42
N PHE A 15 17.14 25.89 5.18
CA PHE A 15 16.63 26.25 6.50
C PHE A 15 15.29 26.98 6.35
N GLY A 16 14.21 26.27 6.58
CA GLY A 16 12.88 26.82 6.77
C GLY A 16 12.13 25.87 7.67
N GLY A 17 11.59 26.36 8.81
CA GLY A 17 10.93 25.57 9.84
C GLY A 17 9.84 24.67 9.29
N GLY A 18 10.24 23.49 8.95
CA GLY A 18 9.44 22.41 8.40
C GLY A 18 9.91 21.11 9.04
N THR A 19 8.96 20.28 9.35
CA THR A 19 9.11 18.91 9.80
C THR A 19 10.40 18.27 9.30
N ASP A 20 11.34 17.95 10.19
CA ASP A 20 12.55 17.15 9.89
C ASP A 20 12.16 15.70 9.61
N GLY A 21 11.30 15.51 8.65
CA GLY A 21 10.77 14.23 8.24
C GLY A 21 11.22 13.84 6.83
N GLN A 22 12.53 13.92 6.54
CA GLN A 22 13.03 13.15 5.40
C GLN A 22 12.99 11.69 5.78
N THR A 23 11.99 11.01 5.26
CA THR A 23 11.87 9.57 5.29
C THR A 23 13.03 9.02 4.45
N GLU A 24 14.13 8.60 5.08
CA GLU A 24 15.17 7.89 4.35
C GLU A 24 14.57 6.58 3.87
N GLN A 25 14.33 6.49 2.56
CA GLN A 25 13.98 5.22 1.92
C GLN A 25 15.28 4.46 1.66
N ARG A 26 15.48 3.39 2.39
CA ARG A 26 16.58 2.47 2.18
C ARG A 26 16.02 1.15 1.68
N ALA A 27 16.38 0.78 0.46
CA ALA A 27 16.02 -0.53 -0.08
C ALA A 27 17.21 -1.48 0.14
N ASP A 28 17.00 -2.55 0.90
CA ASP A 28 17.92 -3.64 1.05
C ASP A 28 17.35 -4.89 0.35
N ALA A 29 18.14 -5.47 -0.56
CA ALA A 29 17.82 -6.77 -1.14
C ALA A 29 18.53 -7.84 -0.30
N GLY A 30 17.78 -8.66 0.41
CA GLY A 30 18.32 -9.80 1.14
C GLY A 30 18.88 -10.87 0.18
N ASP A 31 19.86 -11.64 0.61
CA ASP A 31 20.46 -12.74 -0.15
C ASP A 31 19.44 -13.86 -0.48
N ASP A 32 18.28 -13.87 0.16
CA ASP A 32 17.16 -14.78 -0.05
C ASP A 32 16.10 -14.26 -1.05
N GLY A 33 16.35 -13.10 -1.68
CA GLY A 33 15.44 -12.46 -2.62
C GLY A 33 14.31 -11.66 -1.95
N THR A 34 14.39 -11.43 -0.64
CA THR A 34 13.48 -10.51 0.06
C THR A 34 13.83 -9.07 -0.34
N VAL A 35 12.81 -8.27 -0.64
CA VAL A 35 12.95 -6.82 -0.86
C VAL A 35 12.35 -6.12 0.35
N SER A 36 13.20 -5.66 1.26
CA SER A 36 12.78 -4.80 2.37
C SER A 36 13.07 -3.35 2.05
N VAL A 37 12.16 -2.48 2.44
CA VAL A 37 12.31 -1.02 2.30
C VAL A 37 12.04 -0.39 3.66
N THR A 38 13.01 0.34 4.18
CA THR A 38 12.84 1.09 5.43
C THR A 38 12.33 2.49 5.12
N VAL A 39 11.21 2.86 5.73
CA VAL A 39 10.60 4.18 5.60
C VAL A 39 10.21 4.67 6.98
N GLY A 40 10.85 5.73 7.45
CA GLY A 40 10.48 6.34 8.73
C GLY A 40 10.57 5.41 9.93
N GLY A 41 11.64 4.62 10.04
CA GLY A 41 11.85 3.66 11.12
C GLY A 41 10.98 2.40 11.03
N VAL A 42 10.19 2.24 9.96
CA VAL A 42 9.39 1.04 9.67
C VAL A 42 10.01 0.29 8.51
N VAL A 43 10.22 -1.00 8.67
CA VAL A 43 10.71 -1.91 7.63
C VAL A 43 9.52 -2.62 7.00
N PHE A 44 9.43 -2.60 5.67
CA PHE A 44 8.37 -3.27 4.92
C PHE A 44 8.94 -4.49 4.17
N ASP A 45 8.44 -5.68 4.51
CA ASP A 45 8.63 -6.89 3.71
C ASP A 45 7.50 -7.00 2.68
N ARG A 46 7.87 -6.85 1.41
CA ARG A 46 6.96 -6.92 0.25
C ARG A 46 7.14 -8.22 -0.54
N SER A 47 7.84 -9.20 -0.01
CA SER A 47 8.17 -10.47 -0.71
C SER A 47 6.93 -11.23 -1.19
N LYS A 48 5.80 -11.08 -0.47
CA LYS A 48 4.49 -11.69 -0.78
C LYS A 48 3.51 -10.72 -1.44
N ASN A 49 3.95 -9.54 -1.84
CA ASN A 49 3.13 -8.56 -2.54
C ASN A 49 2.85 -9.00 -3.99
N GLY A 50 1.85 -8.40 -4.63
CA GLY A 50 1.56 -8.60 -6.04
C GLY A 50 2.77 -8.28 -6.92
N ARG A 51 2.92 -9.02 -8.01
CA ARG A 51 4.04 -8.89 -8.96
C ARG A 51 3.52 -8.81 -10.39
N GLY A 52 4.31 -8.19 -11.27
CA GLY A 52 4.00 -8.03 -12.69
C GLY A 52 3.84 -6.57 -13.10
N ASP A 53 3.68 -6.36 -14.41
CA ASP A 53 3.67 -5.00 -14.99
C ASP A 53 2.34 -4.26 -14.75
N SER A 54 1.28 -4.97 -14.39
CA SER A 54 -0.07 -4.43 -14.21
C SER A 54 -0.53 -4.35 -12.74
N VAL A 55 0.40 -4.49 -11.77
CA VAL A 55 0.05 -4.38 -10.36
C VAL A 55 -0.35 -2.96 -9.97
N GLY A 56 -1.29 -2.84 -9.04
CA GLY A 56 -1.74 -1.55 -8.56
C GLY A 56 -2.16 -1.56 -7.09
N PRO A 57 -2.33 -0.37 -6.50
CA PRO A 57 -2.81 -0.24 -5.14
C PRO A 57 -4.28 -0.64 -5.05
N VAL A 58 -4.67 -1.19 -3.92
CA VAL A 58 -6.08 -1.38 -3.57
C VAL A 58 -6.68 -0.02 -3.22
N THR A 59 -7.82 0.31 -3.82
CA THR A 59 -8.60 1.50 -3.47
C THR A 59 -9.64 1.11 -2.42
N SER A 60 -9.54 1.68 -1.22
CA SER A 60 -10.48 1.41 -0.13
C SER A 60 -11.92 1.69 -0.55
N SER A 61 -12.83 0.80 -0.16
CA SER A 61 -14.28 0.94 -0.39
C SER A 61 -14.94 2.03 0.49
N THR A 62 -14.18 2.54 1.47
CA THR A 62 -14.61 3.60 2.39
C THR A 62 -13.75 4.84 2.23
N SER A 63 -14.05 5.91 2.98
CA SER A 63 -13.22 7.12 3.06
C SER A 63 -11.94 6.93 3.90
N TRP A 64 -11.50 5.69 4.14
CA TRP A 64 -10.28 5.40 4.86
C TRP A 64 -9.04 5.84 4.07
N SER A 65 -8.06 6.33 4.79
CA SER A 65 -6.74 6.68 4.26
C SER A 65 -5.65 6.25 5.24
N PRO A 66 -4.46 5.86 4.74
CA PRO A 66 -3.35 5.51 5.62
C PRO A 66 -2.92 6.69 6.49
N PRO A 67 -2.25 6.45 7.62
CA PRO A 67 -1.69 7.51 8.44
C PRO A 67 -0.80 8.44 7.61
N ALA A 68 -1.08 9.75 7.67
CA ALA A 68 -0.28 10.77 6.99
C ALA A 68 1.05 11.02 7.70
N CYS A 69 1.11 10.71 8.99
CA CYS A 69 2.31 10.74 9.82
C CYS A 69 2.19 9.74 10.97
N TRP A 70 3.31 9.32 11.53
CA TRP A 70 3.37 8.44 12.71
C TRP A 70 4.58 8.76 13.58
N TYR A 71 4.57 8.28 14.82
CA TYR A 71 5.72 8.32 15.71
C TYR A 71 6.34 6.94 15.84
N ALA A 72 7.67 6.87 15.73
CA ALA A 72 8.44 5.64 15.91
C ALA A 72 9.78 5.93 16.61
N PRO A 73 10.50 4.92 17.12
CA PRO A 73 11.86 5.07 17.59
C PRO A 73 12.72 5.78 16.54
N LYS A 74 13.41 6.85 16.95
CA LYS A 74 14.18 7.69 16.01
C LYS A 74 15.63 7.84 16.43
N PHE A 75 15.87 7.96 17.73
CA PHE A 75 17.21 8.21 18.25
C PHE A 75 17.47 7.45 19.54
N THR A 76 18.68 6.93 19.67
CA THR A 76 19.27 6.65 20.97
C THR A 76 19.60 7.95 21.71
N PRO A 77 19.90 7.92 23.01
CA PRO A 77 20.33 9.11 23.75
C PRO A 77 21.49 9.87 23.11
N GLN A 78 22.50 9.15 22.60
CA GLN A 78 23.66 9.76 21.98
C GLN A 78 23.34 10.37 20.62
N GLU A 79 22.57 9.66 19.79
CA GLU A 79 22.18 10.15 18.46
C GLU A 79 21.32 11.41 18.54
N LEU A 80 20.40 11.53 19.52
CA LEU A 80 19.63 12.75 19.70
C LEU A 80 20.54 13.93 20.10
N GLN A 81 21.52 13.70 20.95
CA GLN A 81 22.52 14.72 21.30
C GLN A 81 23.28 15.17 20.05
N ASP A 82 23.86 14.20 19.33
CA ASP A 82 24.67 14.46 18.13
C ASP A 82 23.85 15.19 17.05
N TYR A 83 22.54 14.97 17.03
CA TYR A 83 21.63 15.65 16.12
C TYR A 83 21.31 17.08 16.54
N LEU A 84 20.99 17.32 17.82
CA LEU A 84 20.50 18.62 18.29
C LEU A 84 21.62 19.62 18.65
N GLU A 85 22.74 19.17 19.18
CA GLU A 85 23.83 20.07 19.60
C GLU A 85 24.38 20.94 18.46
N PRO A 86 24.64 20.41 17.24
CA PRO A 86 25.10 21.25 16.14
C PRO A 86 24.04 22.30 15.70
N ILE A 87 22.76 21.99 15.81
CA ILE A 87 21.66 22.91 15.47
C ILE A 87 21.66 24.09 16.47
N TRP A 88 21.84 23.78 17.74
CA TRP A 88 21.90 24.82 18.80
C TRP A 88 23.18 25.66 18.75
N GLU A 89 24.30 25.06 18.34
CA GLU A 89 25.57 25.78 18.17
C GLU A 89 25.53 26.73 16.98
N ALA A 90 24.78 26.39 15.94
CA ALA A 90 24.61 27.24 14.77
C ALA A 90 23.74 28.49 15.03
N GLU A 91 23.06 28.58 16.20
CA GLU A 91 22.15 29.67 16.59
C GLU A 91 21.11 30.03 15.53
N SER A 92 20.81 29.06 14.65
CA SER A 92 19.96 29.25 13.46
C SER A 92 18.46 29.27 13.76
N THR A 93 18.06 28.77 14.94
CA THR A 93 16.66 28.57 15.33
C THR A 93 16.14 29.61 16.33
N GLY A 94 17.03 30.42 16.88
CA GLY A 94 16.72 31.49 17.82
C GLY A 94 16.92 31.10 19.29
N TYR A 95 17.47 32.03 20.05
CA TYR A 95 17.91 31.82 21.42
C TYR A 95 16.83 31.28 22.40
N GLU A 96 15.60 31.74 22.27
CA GLU A 96 14.51 31.29 23.16
C GLU A 96 14.11 29.84 22.87
N TRP A 97 14.08 29.49 21.63
CA TRP A 97 13.76 28.11 21.23
C TRP A 97 14.87 27.15 21.67
N ASP A 98 16.11 27.49 21.41
CA ASP A 98 17.27 26.69 21.80
C ASP A 98 17.33 26.50 23.32
N ALA A 99 17.04 27.55 24.09
CA ALA A 99 16.99 27.48 25.53
C ALA A 99 15.92 26.54 26.06
N LYS A 100 14.72 26.55 25.45
CA LYS A 100 13.62 25.65 25.80
C LYS A 100 13.95 24.19 25.45
N GLN A 101 14.56 23.96 24.29
CA GLN A 101 14.98 22.63 23.89
C GLN A 101 16.08 22.06 24.81
N ARG A 102 17.09 22.90 25.16
CA ARG A 102 18.13 22.52 26.12
C ARG A 102 17.56 22.18 27.51
N GLU A 103 16.56 22.92 27.96
CA GLU A 103 15.86 22.63 29.22
C GLU A 103 15.07 21.32 29.12
N LYS A 104 14.34 21.14 28.04
CA LYS A 104 13.51 19.93 27.78
C LYS A 104 14.33 18.63 27.78
N TYR A 105 15.49 18.65 27.13
CA TYR A 105 16.34 17.46 27.04
C TYR A 105 17.39 17.37 28.15
N ASN A 106 17.33 18.23 29.16
CA ASN A 106 18.30 18.29 30.27
C ASN A 106 19.76 18.36 29.82
N ALA A 107 20.04 19.07 28.73
CA ALA A 107 21.37 19.15 28.14
C ALA A 107 22.41 19.86 29.04
N LYS A 108 21.98 20.42 30.16
CA LYS A 108 22.88 21.03 31.18
C LYS A 108 23.56 20.02 32.10
N ASP A 109 23.03 18.80 32.20
CA ASP A 109 23.61 17.69 32.97
C ASP A 109 24.22 16.65 32.00
N GLU A 110 25.53 16.71 31.86
CA GLU A 110 26.25 15.79 30.91
C GLU A 110 26.00 14.31 31.18
N LYS A 111 25.60 13.92 32.39
CA LYS A 111 25.36 12.52 32.76
C LYS A 111 23.93 12.07 32.52
N LYS A 112 22.96 12.99 32.62
CA LYS A 112 21.54 12.72 32.51
C LYS A 112 20.93 13.35 31.28
N GLY A 113 21.61 14.31 30.66
CA GLY A 113 21.15 14.96 29.45
C GLY A 113 20.85 13.95 28.35
N PHE A 114 19.77 14.17 27.64
CA PHE A 114 19.27 13.26 26.61
C PHE A 114 18.93 11.84 27.08
N ASN A 115 18.71 11.62 28.40
CA ASN A 115 18.52 10.29 28.98
C ASN A 115 19.72 9.34 28.80
N LYS A 116 20.97 9.84 28.84
CA LYS A 116 22.17 9.02 28.67
C LYS A 116 22.31 7.89 29.70
N ASP A 117 21.80 8.09 30.90
CA ASP A 117 21.73 7.10 31.96
C ASP A 117 20.73 5.95 31.67
N LYS A 118 19.90 6.14 30.65
CA LYS A 118 18.96 5.16 30.13
C LYS A 118 19.38 4.55 28.80
N THR A 119 20.63 4.70 28.38
CA THR A 119 21.15 4.09 27.15
C THR A 119 20.88 2.58 27.11
N GLY A 120 20.26 2.09 26.01
CA GLY A 120 19.86 0.70 25.83
C GLY A 120 18.56 0.29 26.54
N LYS A 121 17.94 1.20 27.32
CA LYS A 121 16.68 0.94 28.03
C LYS A 121 15.44 1.50 27.33
N GLY A 122 15.60 2.23 26.23
CA GLY A 122 14.51 2.83 25.46
C GLY A 122 15.06 3.67 24.33
N PHE A 123 14.15 4.42 23.70
CA PHE A 123 14.45 5.29 22.56
C PHE A 123 13.73 6.63 22.68
N TRP A 124 14.33 7.65 22.09
CA TRP A 124 13.65 8.88 21.75
C TRP A 124 12.83 8.66 20.48
N TRP A 125 11.53 8.84 20.60
CA TRP A 125 10.59 8.74 19.48
C TRP A 125 10.39 10.11 18.86
N GLY A 126 10.21 10.11 17.54
CA GLY A 126 9.94 11.31 16.75
C GLY A 126 8.96 11.00 15.65
N SER A 127 8.41 12.05 15.07
CA SER A 127 7.47 11.93 13.96
C SER A 127 8.17 11.61 12.63
N TYR A 128 7.46 10.87 11.81
CA TYR A 128 7.75 10.60 10.41
C TYR A 128 6.52 10.95 9.57
N VAL A 129 6.70 11.28 8.31
CA VAL A 129 5.61 11.63 7.39
C VAL A 129 5.48 10.61 6.27
N ASN A 130 4.27 10.40 5.80
CA ASN A 130 3.99 9.64 4.61
C ASN A 130 4.12 10.55 3.38
N GLU A 131 5.21 10.44 2.65
CA GLU A 131 5.48 11.30 1.49
C GLU A 131 4.45 11.15 0.37
N SER A 132 3.82 9.99 0.27
CA SER A 132 2.74 9.72 -0.68
C SER A 132 1.40 10.35 -0.25
N PHE A 133 1.33 10.87 0.97
CA PHE A 133 0.08 11.41 1.55
C PHE A 133 0.31 12.76 2.25
N PRO A 134 0.67 13.85 1.52
CA PRO A 134 1.00 15.16 2.11
C PRO A 134 -0.07 15.78 3.00
N PRO A 135 -1.39 15.64 2.70
CA PRO A 135 -2.42 16.18 3.59
C PRO A 135 -2.39 15.51 4.96
N GLY A 136 -2.18 16.31 6.02
CA GLY A 136 -2.21 15.83 7.40
C GLY A 136 -0.84 15.54 8.02
N TRP A 137 0.25 15.94 7.39
CA TRP A 137 1.59 15.87 8.01
C TRP A 137 1.70 16.68 9.30
N ASP A 138 0.89 17.73 9.44
CA ASP A 138 0.78 18.59 10.60
C ASP A 138 0.05 17.96 11.80
N LYS A 139 -0.53 16.76 11.62
CA LYS A 139 -1.18 16.01 12.72
C LYS A 139 -0.19 15.47 13.75
N CYS A 140 1.08 15.26 13.36
CA CYS A 140 2.13 14.85 14.26
C CYS A 140 3.02 16.05 14.59
N ASP A 141 3.22 16.32 15.88
CA ASP A 141 4.18 17.33 16.30
C ASP A 141 5.64 16.86 16.06
N THR A 142 6.56 17.80 16.06
CA THR A 142 7.99 17.52 15.80
C THR A 142 8.79 17.28 17.09
N ASP A 143 8.14 17.27 18.24
CA ASP A 143 8.78 17.08 19.52
C ASP A 143 9.16 15.62 19.75
N TYR A 144 10.37 15.40 20.24
CA TYR A 144 10.82 14.07 20.67
C TYR A 144 10.31 13.75 22.06
N PHE A 145 9.91 12.50 22.29
CA PHE A 145 9.51 11.97 23.59
C PHE A 145 10.17 10.62 23.85
N TRP A 146 10.40 10.31 25.11
CA TRP A 146 11.08 9.08 25.51
C TRP A 146 10.07 7.96 25.78
N VAL A 147 10.38 6.77 25.30
CA VAL A 147 9.65 5.51 25.64
C VAL A 147 10.66 4.49 26.12
N ASP A 148 10.45 3.94 27.30
CA ASP A 148 11.26 2.84 27.82
C ASP A 148 10.94 1.54 27.04
N LYS A 149 11.93 0.67 26.84
CA LYS A 149 11.77 -0.56 26.06
C LYS A 149 10.74 -1.50 26.71
N GLY A 150 9.70 -1.84 25.98
CA GLY A 150 8.60 -2.69 26.44
C GLY A 150 7.41 -1.92 27.00
N ASP A 151 7.54 -0.60 27.18
CA ASP A 151 6.41 0.23 27.57
C ASP A 151 5.60 0.67 26.33
N PRO A 152 4.29 0.84 26.45
CA PRO A 152 3.48 1.42 25.39
C PRO A 152 3.84 2.91 25.22
N PRO A 153 3.69 3.47 24.01
CA PRO A 153 3.82 4.89 23.77
C PRO A 153 2.75 5.68 24.55
N PRO A 154 2.97 6.99 24.82
CA PRO A 154 2.00 7.83 25.51
C PRO A 154 0.66 7.87 24.77
N ALA A 155 -0.44 7.81 25.52
CA ALA A 155 -1.80 7.72 24.97
C ALA A 155 -2.25 8.97 24.18
N ASP A 156 -1.58 10.11 24.38
CA ASP A 156 -1.81 11.36 23.63
C ASP A 156 -1.11 11.38 22.27
N LYS A 157 -0.33 10.35 21.94
CA LYS A 157 0.35 10.17 20.66
C LYS A 157 -0.41 9.14 19.82
N GLU A 158 -1.59 9.54 19.31
CA GLU A 158 -2.54 8.63 18.61
C GLU A 158 -1.92 7.86 17.44
N ASN A 159 -0.95 8.45 16.74
CA ASN A 159 -0.28 7.83 15.61
C ASN A 159 1.06 7.17 15.99
N ALA A 160 1.32 6.91 17.27
CA ALA A 160 2.51 6.15 17.64
C ALA A 160 2.40 4.71 17.14
N VAL A 161 3.50 4.15 16.60
CA VAL A 161 3.49 2.81 16.03
C VAL A 161 3.07 1.77 17.06
N THR A 162 1.99 1.10 16.71
CA THR A 162 1.42 -0.08 17.36
C THR A 162 1.25 -1.15 16.27
N PRO A 163 0.96 -2.40 16.60
CA PRO A 163 0.63 -3.39 15.56
C PRO A 163 -0.50 -2.94 14.64
N GLU A 164 -1.50 -2.21 15.16
CA GLU A 164 -2.60 -1.68 14.35
C GLU A 164 -2.13 -0.59 13.36
N VAL A 165 -1.35 0.40 13.82
CA VAL A 165 -0.77 1.43 12.94
C VAL A 165 0.16 0.80 11.90
N LEU A 166 0.96 -0.22 12.28
CA LEU A 166 1.79 -0.95 11.33
C LEU A 166 0.94 -1.70 10.28
N ALA A 167 -0.20 -2.28 10.68
CA ALA A 167 -1.12 -2.92 9.74
C ALA A 167 -1.69 -1.93 8.73
N GLU A 168 -2.06 -0.73 9.17
CA GLU A 168 -2.54 0.34 8.28
C GLU A 168 -1.45 0.82 7.30
N LEU A 169 -0.21 0.94 7.78
CA LEU A 169 0.94 1.26 6.92
C LEU A 169 1.23 0.13 5.93
N ALA A 170 1.18 -1.13 6.38
CA ALA A 170 1.35 -2.30 5.51
C ALA A 170 0.26 -2.37 4.44
N TYR A 171 -0.99 -2.06 4.80
CA TYR A 171 -2.09 -2.00 3.84
C TYR A 171 -1.84 -0.98 2.72
N ALA A 172 -1.33 0.20 3.05
CA ALA A 172 -1.00 1.22 2.05
C ALA A 172 0.06 0.74 1.01
N GLU A 173 0.89 -0.20 1.41
CA GLU A 173 1.94 -0.80 0.59
C GLU A 173 1.49 -2.02 -0.22
N ILE A 174 0.26 -2.53 0.00
CA ILE A 174 -0.27 -3.66 -0.78
C ILE A 174 -0.40 -3.27 -2.25
N ARG A 175 0.05 -4.16 -3.10
CA ARG A 175 -0.14 -4.12 -4.54
C ARG A 175 -0.76 -5.42 -4.99
N VAL A 176 -1.83 -5.35 -5.76
CA VAL A 176 -2.58 -6.50 -6.25
C VAL A 176 -2.41 -6.65 -7.76
N PRO A 177 -2.53 -7.88 -8.31
CA PRO A 177 -2.44 -8.11 -9.74
C PRO A 177 -3.49 -7.33 -10.54
N GLY A 178 -3.17 -7.01 -11.80
CA GLY A 178 -4.10 -6.40 -12.74
C GLY A 178 -5.32 -7.29 -13.00
N THR A 179 -6.45 -6.66 -13.29
CA THR A 179 -7.77 -7.31 -13.41
C THR A 179 -8.22 -7.49 -14.88
N GLU A 180 -7.28 -7.58 -15.83
CA GLU A 180 -7.64 -7.92 -17.19
C GLU A 180 -8.18 -9.35 -17.23
N VAL A 181 -9.47 -9.49 -17.59
CA VAL A 181 -10.10 -10.80 -17.69
C VAL A 181 -9.74 -11.48 -19.01
N THR A 182 -9.49 -12.79 -18.96
CA THR A 182 -9.43 -13.58 -20.17
C THR A 182 -10.84 -13.83 -20.67
N LEU A 183 -11.06 -13.56 -21.96
CA LEU A 183 -12.36 -13.74 -22.62
C LEU A 183 -12.32 -14.89 -23.63
N ALA A 184 -13.42 -15.59 -23.77
CA ALA A 184 -13.64 -16.52 -24.89
C ALA A 184 -14.99 -16.25 -25.53
N PRO A 185 -15.01 -15.82 -26.81
CA PRO A 185 -13.88 -15.62 -27.75
C PRO A 185 -12.96 -14.46 -27.34
N ALA A 186 -11.66 -14.58 -27.63
CA ALA A 186 -10.65 -13.63 -27.14
C ALA A 186 -10.57 -12.30 -27.93
N GLU A 187 -10.56 -12.36 -29.27
CA GLU A 187 -10.34 -11.15 -30.10
C GLU A 187 -11.63 -10.37 -30.37
N ALA A 188 -12.71 -11.08 -30.64
CA ALA A 188 -14.02 -10.48 -30.89
C ALA A 188 -15.13 -11.49 -30.55
N THR A 189 -16.13 -10.99 -29.86
CA THR A 189 -17.35 -11.75 -29.61
C THR A 189 -18.44 -11.39 -30.63
N LYS A 190 -19.59 -12.06 -30.55
CA LYS A 190 -20.72 -11.84 -31.44
C LYS A 190 -21.97 -11.50 -30.65
N VAL A 191 -22.88 -10.77 -31.32
CA VAL A 191 -24.21 -10.52 -30.80
C VAL A 191 -24.91 -11.83 -30.45
N ASN A 192 -25.51 -11.86 -29.26
CA ASN A 192 -26.20 -13.01 -28.66
C ASN A 192 -25.34 -14.26 -28.39
N LEU A 193 -24.02 -14.15 -28.46
CA LEU A 193 -23.10 -15.23 -28.07
C LEU A 193 -22.66 -15.04 -26.62
N PRO A 194 -22.88 -16.02 -25.72
CA PRO A 194 -22.30 -16.00 -24.39
C PRO A 194 -20.77 -15.94 -24.47
N THR A 195 -20.18 -14.90 -23.87
CA THR A 195 -18.73 -14.70 -23.79
C THR A 195 -18.29 -15.05 -22.38
N TRP A 196 -17.46 -16.08 -22.27
CA TRP A 196 -16.89 -16.52 -21.01
C TRP A 196 -15.82 -15.54 -20.55
N ALA A 197 -15.80 -15.28 -19.26
CA ALA A 197 -14.78 -14.46 -18.61
C ALA A 197 -14.20 -15.20 -17.41
N TRP A 198 -12.89 -15.14 -17.24
CA TRP A 198 -12.21 -15.69 -16.06
C TRP A 198 -10.89 -14.97 -15.80
N LEU A 199 -10.42 -15.08 -14.56
CA LEU A 199 -9.07 -14.67 -14.17
C LEU A 199 -8.22 -15.90 -13.91
N ASP A 200 -6.92 -15.80 -14.23
CA ASP A 200 -5.99 -16.90 -13.96
C ASP A 200 -5.78 -17.04 -12.44
N GLY A 201 -6.21 -18.17 -11.87
CA GLY A 201 -6.07 -18.47 -10.45
C GLY A 201 -4.61 -18.55 -9.95
N ALA A 202 -3.63 -18.61 -10.86
CA ALA A 202 -2.22 -18.52 -10.48
C ALA A 202 -1.82 -17.10 -10.07
N GLU A 203 -2.46 -16.08 -10.62
CA GLU A 203 -2.19 -14.66 -10.35
C GLU A 203 -3.04 -14.10 -9.20
N PHE A 204 -4.27 -14.65 -9.02
CA PHE A 204 -5.22 -14.18 -8.00
C PHE A 204 -5.13 -15.00 -6.71
N LYS A 205 -4.01 -14.86 -6.01
CA LYS A 205 -3.77 -15.42 -4.69
C LYS A 205 -3.77 -14.30 -3.65
N PRO A 206 -3.98 -14.63 -2.36
CA PRO A 206 -3.75 -13.67 -1.30
C PRO A 206 -2.35 -13.05 -1.41
N VAL A 207 -2.28 -11.73 -1.26
CA VAL A 207 -1.03 -10.98 -1.22
C VAL A 207 -0.89 -10.33 0.16
N SER A 208 0.33 -10.15 0.63
CA SER A 208 0.55 -9.56 1.94
C SER A 208 1.81 -8.69 1.99
N VAL A 209 1.78 -7.76 2.93
CA VAL A 209 2.91 -6.93 3.30
C VAL A 209 3.05 -6.99 4.82
N THR A 210 4.26 -7.17 5.30
CA THR A 210 4.58 -7.07 6.73
C THR A 210 5.31 -5.76 6.99
N ALA A 211 4.84 -4.99 7.95
CA ALA A 211 5.52 -3.81 8.49
C ALA A 211 6.04 -4.12 9.88
N SER A 212 7.28 -3.75 10.18
CA SER A 212 7.93 -4.03 11.45
C SER A 212 8.80 -2.88 11.94
N VAL A 213 8.97 -2.79 13.26
CA VAL A 213 9.95 -1.93 13.92
C VAL A 213 10.81 -2.83 14.80
N GLU A 214 11.99 -3.18 14.28
CA GLU A 214 12.89 -4.18 14.89
C GLU A 214 13.37 -3.73 16.27
N GLU A 215 13.63 -2.43 16.47
CA GLU A 215 14.16 -1.86 17.72
C GLU A 215 13.29 -2.15 18.94
N ILE A 216 11.97 -2.26 18.71
CA ILE A 216 10.99 -2.54 19.78
C ILE A 216 10.29 -3.89 19.60
N GLY A 217 10.62 -4.63 18.54
CA GLY A 217 10.15 -6.00 18.31
C GLY A 217 8.65 -6.09 18.04
N ILE A 218 8.06 -5.11 17.36
CA ILE A 218 6.66 -5.15 16.93
C ILE A 218 6.56 -5.29 15.43
N GLU A 219 5.55 -6.05 14.99
CA GLU A 219 5.24 -6.22 13.57
C GLU A 219 3.74 -6.41 13.35
N ALA A 220 3.30 -6.13 12.14
CA ALA A 220 1.98 -6.50 11.66
C ALA A 220 2.03 -6.86 10.18
N THR A 221 1.21 -7.83 9.80
CA THR A 221 1.04 -8.27 8.41
C THR A 221 -0.38 -7.96 7.97
N ALA A 222 -0.55 -7.13 6.97
CA ALA A 222 -1.81 -6.94 6.28
C ALA A 222 -1.87 -7.91 5.09
N THR A 223 -3.01 -8.59 4.94
CA THR A 223 -3.26 -9.55 3.86
C THR A 223 -4.51 -9.15 3.12
N ALA A 224 -4.43 -9.10 1.79
CA ALA A 224 -5.55 -8.89 0.89
C ALA A 224 -5.93 -10.21 0.23
N GLU A 225 -7.19 -10.63 0.40
CA GLU A 225 -7.75 -11.83 -0.21
C GLU A 225 -8.76 -11.45 -1.30
N PRO A 226 -8.62 -11.95 -2.55
CA PRO A 226 -9.59 -11.68 -3.59
C PRO A 226 -10.87 -12.48 -3.32
N VAL A 227 -12.05 -11.81 -3.31
CA VAL A 227 -13.33 -12.46 -2.94
C VAL A 227 -14.36 -12.47 -4.06
N SER A 228 -14.35 -11.48 -4.94
CA SER A 228 -15.30 -11.42 -6.07
C SER A 228 -14.77 -10.58 -7.23
N LEU A 229 -15.33 -10.83 -8.42
CA LEU A 229 -15.10 -10.04 -9.62
C LEU A 229 -16.43 -9.44 -10.09
N GLN A 230 -16.51 -8.11 -10.14
CA GLN A 230 -17.60 -7.39 -10.78
C GLN A 230 -17.27 -7.16 -12.24
N ILE A 231 -18.20 -7.54 -13.15
CA ILE A 231 -18.12 -7.26 -14.59
C ILE A 231 -19.18 -6.22 -14.97
N GLU A 232 -18.75 -5.12 -15.58
CA GLU A 232 -19.59 -4.11 -16.19
C GLU A 232 -19.32 -4.08 -17.70
N PRO A 233 -20.33 -4.43 -18.55
CA PRO A 233 -20.12 -4.63 -20.01
C PRO A 233 -19.74 -3.38 -20.81
N GLY A 234 -19.87 -2.16 -20.23
CA GLY A 234 -19.67 -0.90 -20.95
C GLY A 234 -20.81 -0.47 -21.86
N THR A 235 -21.95 -1.18 -21.81
CA THR A 235 -23.19 -0.86 -22.55
C THR A 235 -24.39 -1.42 -21.81
N PRO A 236 -25.56 -0.74 -21.83
CA PRO A 236 -26.80 -1.29 -21.30
C PRO A 236 -27.38 -2.43 -22.15
N ASP A 237 -26.95 -2.55 -23.42
CA ASP A 237 -27.37 -3.61 -24.33
C ASP A 237 -26.53 -4.87 -24.14
N ALA A 238 -26.47 -5.38 -22.89
CA ALA A 238 -25.79 -6.60 -22.54
C ALA A 238 -26.43 -7.27 -21.33
N GLU A 239 -26.25 -8.57 -21.21
CA GLU A 239 -26.61 -9.38 -20.05
C GLU A 239 -25.33 -9.94 -19.43
N THR A 240 -25.24 -9.95 -18.11
CA THR A 240 -24.10 -10.54 -17.38
C THR A 240 -24.43 -11.93 -16.83
N TYR A 241 -23.42 -12.71 -16.60
CA TYR A 241 -23.49 -14.01 -15.95
C TYR A 241 -22.53 -14.02 -14.76
N PRO A 242 -23.04 -14.14 -13.53
CA PRO A 242 -24.48 -14.08 -13.13
C PRO A 242 -25.14 -12.75 -13.49
N ALA A 243 -26.47 -12.69 -13.42
CA ALA A 243 -27.23 -11.45 -13.74
C ALA A 243 -26.86 -10.24 -12.86
N SER A 244 -26.30 -10.47 -11.68
CA SER A 244 -25.75 -9.42 -10.81
C SER A 244 -24.46 -8.79 -11.37
N GLY A 245 -23.80 -9.44 -12.32
CA GLY A 245 -22.45 -9.11 -12.79
C GLY A 245 -21.33 -9.50 -11.81
N VAL A 246 -21.68 -10.06 -10.63
CA VAL A 246 -20.70 -10.44 -9.61
C VAL A 246 -20.39 -11.93 -9.72
N CYS A 247 -19.14 -12.24 -10.05
CA CYS A 247 -18.60 -13.60 -10.10
C CYS A 247 -17.89 -13.90 -8.79
N GLU A 248 -18.37 -14.90 -8.06
CA GLU A 248 -17.76 -15.35 -6.81
C GLU A 248 -16.50 -16.19 -7.09
N ILE A 249 -15.57 -16.16 -6.13
CA ILE A 249 -14.42 -17.06 -6.15
C ILE A 249 -14.88 -18.44 -5.70
N LYS A 250 -14.58 -19.44 -6.52
CA LYS A 250 -14.81 -20.86 -6.21
C LYS A 250 -13.52 -21.64 -6.41
N ASP A 251 -13.10 -22.36 -5.36
CA ASP A 251 -11.87 -23.16 -5.39
C ASP A 251 -10.61 -22.36 -5.81
N GLY A 252 -10.51 -21.11 -5.37
CA GLY A 252 -9.40 -20.19 -5.69
C GLY A 252 -9.41 -19.67 -7.13
N ARG A 253 -10.54 -19.78 -7.84
CA ARG A 253 -10.70 -19.31 -9.23
C ARG A 253 -11.88 -18.34 -9.33
N ILE A 254 -11.70 -17.36 -10.18
CA ILE A 254 -12.76 -16.44 -10.59
C ILE A 254 -13.16 -16.79 -12.02
N GLY A 255 -14.41 -17.22 -12.19
CA GLY A 255 -14.87 -17.76 -13.46
C GLY A 255 -14.32 -19.16 -13.75
N ALA A 256 -14.50 -19.61 -14.99
CA ALA A 256 -13.94 -20.87 -15.49
C ALA A 256 -13.44 -20.69 -16.93
N PRO A 257 -12.27 -21.25 -17.28
CA PRO A 257 -11.79 -21.25 -18.65
C PRO A 257 -12.82 -21.91 -19.58
N TYR A 258 -12.98 -21.34 -20.78
CA TYR A 258 -13.83 -21.95 -21.82
C TYR A 258 -13.24 -23.25 -22.29
N GLU A 259 -14.09 -24.28 -22.40
CA GLU A 259 -13.77 -25.58 -22.99
C GLU A 259 -14.46 -25.74 -24.35
N LYS A 260 -13.74 -26.25 -25.33
CA LYS A 260 -14.29 -26.47 -26.67
C LYS A 260 -15.54 -27.37 -26.63
N GLY A 261 -16.61 -26.90 -27.29
CA GLY A 261 -17.90 -27.60 -27.32
C GLY A 261 -18.93 -27.09 -26.36
N ARG A 262 -18.60 -26.06 -25.55
CA ARG A 262 -19.51 -25.46 -24.57
C ARG A 262 -20.04 -24.09 -25.00
N ALA A 263 -20.13 -23.84 -26.32
CA ALA A 263 -20.56 -22.53 -26.83
C ALA A 263 -22.01 -22.15 -26.46
N ASP A 264 -22.87 -23.18 -26.29
CA ASP A 264 -24.28 -23.01 -25.93
C ASP A 264 -24.52 -23.05 -24.40
N ASP A 265 -23.49 -23.31 -23.62
CA ASP A 265 -23.59 -23.33 -22.17
C ASP A 265 -23.61 -21.91 -21.61
N THR A 266 -24.30 -21.74 -20.49
CA THR A 266 -24.24 -20.49 -19.71
C THR A 266 -22.91 -20.42 -18.96
N PRO A 267 -22.07 -19.39 -19.19
CA PRO A 267 -20.84 -19.26 -18.46
C PRO A 267 -21.08 -18.98 -16.95
N PRO A 268 -20.25 -19.53 -16.06
CA PRO A 268 -20.36 -19.20 -14.63
C PRO A 268 -19.98 -17.75 -14.33
N CYS A 269 -19.20 -17.14 -15.21
CA CYS A 269 -18.85 -15.73 -15.22
C CYS A 269 -18.69 -15.28 -16.68
N GLY A 270 -19.28 -14.14 -17.05
CA GLY A 270 -19.22 -13.68 -18.43
C GLY A 270 -20.24 -12.62 -18.79
N VAL A 271 -20.37 -12.37 -20.09
CA VAL A 271 -21.24 -11.37 -20.68
C VAL A 271 -21.85 -11.84 -22.01
N LYS A 272 -23.07 -11.43 -22.30
CA LYS A 272 -23.70 -11.59 -23.61
C LYS A 272 -24.13 -10.23 -24.14
N TYR A 273 -23.54 -9.78 -25.22
CA TYR A 273 -23.91 -8.53 -25.87
C TYR A 273 -25.10 -8.72 -26.77
N LEU A 274 -26.05 -7.82 -26.68
CA LEU A 274 -27.30 -7.84 -27.46
C LEU A 274 -27.23 -6.97 -28.73
N ARG A 275 -26.14 -6.20 -28.86
CA ARG A 275 -25.90 -5.30 -29.97
C ARG A 275 -24.42 -5.33 -30.37
N SER A 276 -24.14 -5.11 -31.68
CA SER A 276 -22.76 -4.95 -32.16
C SER A 276 -22.16 -3.60 -31.71
N SER A 277 -20.85 -3.55 -31.63
CA SER A 277 -20.10 -2.32 -31.33
C SER A 277 -19.98 -1.37 -32.54
N GLY A 278 -20.54 -1.73 -33.70
CA GLY A 278 -20.63 -0.85 -34.87
C GLY A 278 -19.27 -0.45 -35.46
N GLY A 279 -18.25 -1.31 -35.31
CA GLY A 279 -16.85 -1.03 -35.74
C GLY A 279 -16.00 -0.35 -34.69
N GLY A 280 -16.55 -0.01 -33.51
CA GLY A 280 -15.85 0.40 -32.32
C GLY A 280 -15.71 -0.73 -31.29
N THR A 281 -15.60 -0.37 -30.04
CA THR A 281 -15.49 -1.28 -28.88
C THR A 281 -16.48 -0.92 -27.79
N PHE A 282 -16.76 -1.87 -26.91
CA PHE A 282 -17.38 -1.59 -25.62
C PHE A 282 -16.31 -1.67 -24.53
N PRO A 283 -16.20 -0.66 -23.63
CA PRO A 283 -15.23 -0.66 -22.53
C PRO A 283 -15.73 -1.57 -21.41
N LEU A 284 -15.40 -2.86 -21.47
CA LEU A 284 -15.71 -3.80 -20.40
C LEU A 284 -14.82 -3.46 -19.19
N GLN A 285 -15.44 -3.15 -18.06
CA GLN A 285 -14.75 -2.95 -16.79
C GLN A 285 -14.82 -4.21 -15.95
N ALA A 286 -13.69 -4.63 -15.45
CA ALA A 286 -13.52 -5.76 -14.54
C ALA A 286 -12.89 -5.26 -13.24
N THR A 287 -13.58 -5.45 -12.11
CA THR A 287 -13.14 -4.95 -10.80
C THR A 287 -13.16 -6.08 -9.80
N VAL A 288 -11.99 -6.40 -9.21
CA VAL A 288 -11.87 -7.38 -8.12
C VAL A 288 -12.03 -6.67 -6.79
N THR A 289 -12.85 -7.26 -5.91
CA THR A 289 -12.96 -6.88 -4.51
C THR A 289 -11.98 -7.71 -3.68
N TRP A 290 -11.26 -7.05 -2.79
CA TRP A 290 -10.29 -7.63 -1.88
C TRP A 290 -10.72 -7.38 -0.45
N GLU A 291 -10.92 -8.44 0.33
CA GLU A 291 -11.08 -8.37 1.77
C GLU A 291 -9.71 -8.23 2.43
N ILE A 292 -9.61 -7.32 3.39
CA ILE A 292 -8.34 -6.98 4.02
C ILE A 292 -8.41 -7.34 5.50
N HIS A 293 -7.56 -8.24 5.92
CA HIS A 293 -7.37 -8.58 7.33
C HIS A 293 -5.90 -8.45 7.73
N TRP A 294 -5.66 -8.37 9.03
CA TRP A 294 -4.31 -8.25 9.53
C TRP A 294 -4.08 -9.05 10.81
N THR A 295 -2.83 -9.41 11.05
CA THR A 295 -2.32 -10.04 12.26
C THR A 295 -1.05 -9.34 12.72
N GLY A 296 -0.78 -9.31 14.03
CA GLY A 296 0.40 -8.62 14.55
C GLY A 296 0.88 -9.16 15.90
N THR A 297 1.94 -8.56 16.41
CA THR A 297 2.57 -8.88 17.69
C THR A 297 1.54 -8.85 18.82
N GLY A 298 1.66 -9.78 19.77
CA GLY A 298 0.75 -9.88 20.94
C GLY A 298 -0.60 -10.50 20.62
N ASN A 299 -0.75 -11.27 19.53
CA ASN A 299 -2.01 -11.78 19.00
C ASN A 299 -3.01 -10.67 18.63
N ALA A 300 -2.51 -9.48 18.33
CA ALA A 300 -3.33 -8.42 17.76
C ALA A 300 -3.75 -8.79 16.32
N GLY A 301 -4.92 -8.34 15.90
CA GLY A 301 -5.44 -8.60 14.58
C GLY A 301 -6.86 -8.09 14.42
N GLY A 302 -7.34 -8.05 13.21
CA GLY A 302 -8.66 -7.56 12.86
C GLY A 302 -8.83 -7.38 11.37
N ASP A 303 -9.93 -6.73 11.00
CA ASP A 303 -10.24 -6.39 9.63
C ASP A 303 -9.89 -4.92 9.37
N LEU A 304 -9.40 -4.65 8.17
CA LEU A 304 -9.25 -3.31 7.61
C LEU A 304 -10.30 -3.13 6.51
N PRO A 305 -10.59 -1.89 6.09
CA PRO A 305 -11.58 -1.67 5.05
C PRO A 305 -11.25 -2.43 3.77
N ASP A 306 -12.23 -3.14 3.24
CA ASP A 306 -12.11 -3.80 1.93
C ASP A 306 -11.77 -2.77 0.86
N GLY A 307 -11.16 -3.26 -0.21
CA GLY A 307 -10.82 -2.41 -1.31
C GLY A 307 -11.02 -3.08 -2.65
N THR A 308 -10.90 -2.28 -3.69
CA THR A 308 -11.10 -2.73 -5.06
C THR A 308 -9.90 -2.36 -5.93
N PHE A 309 -9.66 -3.18 -6.94
CA PHE A 309 -8.75 -2.86 -8.03
C PHE A 309 -9.34 -3.35 -9.34
N GLY A 310 -9.38 -2.50 -10.36
CA GLY A 310 -10.05 -2.78 -11.62
C GLY A 310 -9.27 -2.33 -12.84
N ALA A 311 -9.56 -2.98 -13.97
CA ALA A 311 -9.06 -2.62 -15.29
C ALA A 311 -10.22 -2.52 -16.29
N THR A 312 -10.04 -1.71 -17.33
CA THR A 312 -10.96 -1.61 -18.46
C THR A 312 -10.28 -2.19 -19.69
N GLN A 313 -10.99 -3.07 -20.41
CA GLN A 313 -10.53 -3.63 -21.67
C GLN A 313 -11.56 -3.45 -22.78
N ASP A 314 -11.09 -3.16 -23.98
CA ASP A 314 -11.93 -2.93 -25.13
C ASP A 314 -12.43 -4.27 -25.73
N VAL A 315 -13.76 -4.43 -25.89
CA VAL A 315 -14.38 -5.61 -26.46
C VAL A 315 -15.03 -5.26 -27.81
N VAL A 316 -14.57 -5.96 -28.87
CA VAL A 316 -15.21 -5.88 -30.19
C VAL A 316 -16.37 -6.85 -30.26
N VAL A 317 -17.57 -6.34 -30.62
CA VAL A 317 -18.78 -7.15 -30.79
C VAL A 317 -19.26 -7.09 -32.24
N GLN A 318 -19.25 -8.22 -32.94
CA GLN A 318 -19.61 -8.35 -34.35
C GLN A 318 -21.05 -8.87 -34.50
N GLU A 319 -21.75 -8.39 -35.51
CA GLU A 319 -23.01 -8.96 -35.96
C GLU A 319 -22.77 -9.95 -37.12
N ILE A 320 -23.44 -11.09 -37.07
CA ILE A 320 -23.46 -12.03 -38.20
C ILE A 320 -24.69 -11.73 -39.01
N GLN A 321 -24.51 -11.24 -40.23
CA GLN A 321 -25.58 -11.06 -41.20
C GLN A 321 -25.64 -12.25 -42.14
N ALA A 322 -26.77 -12.97 -42.19
CA ALA A 322 -27.02 -13.99 -43.23
C ALA A 322 -27.50 -13.28 -44.48
N VAL A 323 -26.70 -13.26 -45.51
CA VAL A 323 -27.14 -12.80 -46.85
C VAL A 323 -27.80 -13.98 -47.58
N ASN A 324 -29.13 -14.01 -47.59
CA ASN A 324 -29.87 -14.90 -48.49
C ASN A 324 -29.68 -14.41 -49.93
N ARG A 325 -29.00 -15.18 -50.74
CA ARG A 325 -28.90 -15.00 -52.20
C ARG A 325 -29.97 -15.79 -52.91
#